data_fcf866e40953c2c6b8d45b60f528dc3e
#
_entry.id   fcf866e40953c2c6b8d45b60f528dc3e
#
_cell.length_a   1.000
_cell.length_b   1.000
_cell.length_c   1.000
_cell.angle_alpha   90.00
_cell.angle_beta   90.00
_cell.angle_gamma   90.00
#
_symmetry.space_group_name_H-M   'P 1'
#
loop_
_entity.id
_entity.type
_entity.pdbx_description
1 polymer ?
#
loop_
_entity_poly.entity_id
_entity_poly.type
_entity_poly.pdbx_seq_one_letter_code
_entity_poly.pdbx_strand_id
1 'polypeptide(L)'
;MCIRDRFTTWTLLILLGSYCFGFRRTISFAVCFVALRKYSNGYHAKTYIHCLLLSLILQSVSMILIKALPTKFFGFVWIFSDFVILKIAPVNNNQLHLTQSELSALKERIPYVLFFVNLTCIILRSPPIEKTLSNELEGLTAAMLSDALTLLIFVLKKIYGRIIHGNESKKSNEKIS
;
A
#
# COMPACT_ATOMS: atom_id res chain seq x y z
N MET A 1 6.18 -7.59 16.26
CA MET A 1 6.10 -6.11 16.22
C MET A 1 5.21 -5.65 17.36
N CYS A 2 5.72 -4.89 18.32
CA CYS A 2 4.95 -4.43 19.48
C CYS A 2 3.80 -3.51 19.07
N ILE A 3 2.68 -3.57 19.79
CA ILE A 3 1.52 -2.68 19.59
C ILE A 3 1.97 -1.21 19.67
N ARG A 4 2.91 -0.90 20.55
CA ARG A 4 3.54 0.42 20.74
C ARG A 4 4.19 0.93 19.44
N ASP A 5 4.90 0.06 18.69
CA ASP A 5 5.60 0.46 17.46
C ASP A 5 4.63 0.80 16.33
N ARG A 6 3.47 0.14 16.30
CA ARG A 6 2.39 0.49 15.35
C ARG A 6 1.80 1.85 15.69
N PHE A 7 1.55 2.10 16.96
CA PHE A 7 0.95 3.37 17.40
C PHE A 7 1.87 4.56 17.09
N THR A 8 3.17 4.45 17.37
CA THR A 8 4.17 5.50 17.06
C THR A 8 4.26 5.74 15.55
N THR A 9 4.24 4.68 14.72
CA THR A 9 4.23 4.85 13.25
C THR A 9 3.02 5.63 12.80
N TRP A 10 1.82 5.29 13.29
CA TRP A 10 0.58 5.97 12.92
C TRP A 10 0.57 7.43 13.34
N THR A 11 1.00 7.71 14.56
CA THR A 11 1.09 9.08 15.09
C THR A 11 2.03 9.93 14.23
N LEU A 12 3.20 9.41 13.88
CA LEU A 12 4.17 10.11 13.03
C LEU A 12 3.65 10.33 11.60
N LEU A 13 3.03 9.32 10.99
CA LEU A 13 2.42 9.44 9.65
C LEU A 13 1.34 10.51 9.62
N ILE A 14 0.48 10.56 10.65
CA ILE A 14 -0.59 11.54 10.75
C ILE A 14 -0.03 12.93 11.03
N LEU A 15 0.90 13.10 11.95
CA LEU A 15 1.47 14.40 12.29
C LEU A 15 2.24 15.01 11.11
N LEU A 16 3.19 14.26 10.54
CA LEU A 16 3.98 14.73 9.40
C LEU A 16 3.12 14.93 8.15
N GLY A 17 2.23 14.00 7.87
CA GLY A 17 1.31 14.11 6.74
C GLY A 17 0.37 15.31 6.88
N SER A 18 -0.18 15.55 8.08
CA SER A 18 -1.07 16.69 8.34
C SER A 18 -0.36 18.03 8.17
N TYR A 19 0.90 18.11 8.58
CA TYR A 19 1.72 19.29 8.39
C TYR A 19 2.00 19.58 6.90
N CYS A 20 2.35 18.54 6.12
CA CYS A 20 2.73 18.70 4.72
C CYS A 20 1.55 18.79 3.75
N PHE A 21 0.48 18.03 3.98
CA PHE A 21 -0.61 17.82 3.00
C PHE A 21 -1.99 18.25 3.50
N GLY A 22 -2.10 18.63 4.76
CA GLY A 22 -3.35 19.00 5.41
C GLY A 22 -4.05 17.83 6.13
N PHE A 23 -4.71 18.15 7.24
CA PHE A 23 -5.27 17.18 8.18
C PHE A 23 -6.32 16.26 7.53
N ARG A 24 -7.31 16.82 6.81
CA ARG A 24 -8.42 16.05 6.21
C ARG A 24 -7.92 15.02 5.19
N ARG A 25 -6.99 15.43 4.32
CA ARG A 25 -6.37 14.54 3.31
C ARG A 25 -5.58 13.41 3.98
N THR A 26 -4.82 13.73 5.00
CA THR A 26 -3.98 12.75 5.72
C THR A 26 -4.80 11.76 6.52
N ILE A 27 -5.88 12.19 7.17
CA ILE A 27 -6.78 11.27 7.90
C ILE A 27 -7.45 10.30 6.94
N SER A 28 -7.98 10.77 5.81
CA SER A 28 -8.61 9.91 4.81
C SER A 28 -7.61 8.90 4.24
N PHE A 29 -6.37 9.34 3.97
CA PHE A 29 -5.27 8.45 3.60
C PHE A 29 -5.04 7.39 4.68
N ALA A 30 -4.84 7.80 5.92
CA ALA A 30 -4.49 6.90 7.01
C ALA A 30 -5.56 5.83 7.24
N VAL A 31 -6.84 6.20 7.28
CA VAL A 31 -7.96 5.27 7.48
C VAL A 31 -8.01 4.24 6.34
N CYS A 32 -7.96 4.69 5.09
CA CYS A 32 -8.00 3.81 3.93
C CYS A 32 -6.75 2.91 3.86
N PHE A 33 -5.57 3.46 4.08
CA PHE A 33 -4.31 2.71 4.07
C PHE A 33 -4.27 1.63 5.14
N VAL A 34 -4.77 1.91 6.37
CA VAL A 34 -4.91 0.88 7.41
C VAL A 34 -5.85 -0.23 6.98
N ALA A 35 -7.02 0.16 6.45
CA ALA A 35 -8.02 -0.81 6.01
C ALA A 35 -7.45 -1.75 4.94
N LEU A 36 -6.81 -1.20 3.91
CA LEU A 36 -6.19 -1.99 2.85
C LEU A 36 -5.03 -2.82 3.38
N ARG A 37 -4.12 -2.22 4.16
CA ARG A 37 -2.92 -2.87 4.68
C ARG A 37 -3.21 -4.06 5.59
N LYS A 38 -4.32 -4.02 6.33
CA LYS A 38 -4.78 -5.12 7.17
C LYS A 38 -5.02 -6.40 6.37
N TYR A 39 -5.46 -6.28 5.12
CA TYR A 39 -5.83 -7.42 4.28
C TYR A 39 -4.78 -7.73 3.20
N SER A 40 -4.08 -6.72 2.68
CA SER A 40 -3.06 -6.91 1.65
C SER A 40 -1.76 -7.50 2.19
N ASN A 41 -1.46 -7.32 3.48
CA ASN A 41 -0.22 -7.78 4.12
C ASN A 41 1.06 -7.40 3.36
N GLY A 42 1.10 -6.21 2.77
CA GLY A 42 2.21 -5.79 1.92
C GLY A 42 3.61 -5.94 2.55
N TYR A 43 4.62 -5.42 1.89
CA TYR A 43 6.02 -5.53 2.30
C TYR A 43 6.25 -5.00 3.73
N HIS A 44 6.89 -5.83 4.57
CA HIS A 44 7.43 -5.44 5.86
C HIS A 44 8.97 -5.50 5.82
N ALA A 45 9.62 -4.40 6.19
CA ALA A 45 11.06 -4.36 6.32
C ALA A 45 11.51 -5.14 7.58
N LYS A 46 12.76 -5.62 7.58
CA LYS A 46 13.32 -6.38 8.71
C LYS A 46 13.42 -5.55 9.99
N THR A 47 13.60 -4.24 9.87
CA THR A 47 13.71 -3.32 11.01
C THR A 47 12.56 -2.33 11.01
N TYR A 48 12.16 -1.91 12.21
CA TYR A 48 11.09 -0.92 12.42
C TYR A 48 11.36 0.41 11.68
N ILE A 49 12.58 0.91 11.79
CA ILE A 49 12.98 2.21 11.17
C ILE A 49 12.84 2.16 9.66
N HIS A 50 13.30 1.08 9.01
CA HIS A 50 13.14 0.94 7.55
C HIS A 50 11.67 0.84 7.12
N CYS A 51 10.83 0.18 7.92
CA CYS A 51 9.40 0.10 7.66
C CYS A 51 8.74 1.48 7.78
N LEU A 52 9.07 2.24 8.81
CA LEU A 52 8.58 3.60 9.03
C LEU A 52 9.01 4.54 7.90
N LEU A 53 10.30 4.56 7.56
CA LEU A 53 10.83 5.40 6.47
C LEU A 53 10.18 5.05 5.12
N LEU A 54 10.04 3.78 4.81
CA LEU A 54 9.37 3.34 3.58
C LEU A 54 7.92 3.80 3.53
N SER A 55 7.19 3.69 4.64
CA SER A 55 5.80 4.15 4.73
C SER A 55 5.68 5.67 4.56
N LEU A 56 6.58 6.45 5.17
CA LEU A 56 6.64 7.91 5.02
C LEU A 56 6.94 8.32 3.57
N ILE A 57 7.92 7.67 2.94
CA ILE A 57 8.29 7.93 1.55
C ILE A 57 7.10 7.62 0.62
N LEU A 58 6.48 6.45 0.78
CA LEU A 58 5.34 6.04 -0.05
C LEU A 58 4.13 6.94 0.14
N GLN A 59 3.83 7.36 1.37
CA GLN A 59 2.79 8.34 1.66
C GLN A 59 3.08 9.64 0.93
N SER A 60 4.29 10.19 1.08
CA SER A 60 4.68 11.47 0.48
C SER A 60 4.65 11.40 -1.05
N VAL A 61 5.23 10.36 -1.64
CA VAL A 61 5.22 10.16 -3.10
C VAL A 61 3.80 10.03 -3.63
N SER A 62 2.97 9.20 -3.03
CA SER A 62 1.57 9.01 -3.46
C SER A 62 0.76 10.29 -3.35
N MET A 63 0.92 11.05 -2.26
CA MET A 63 0.23 12.32 -2.05
C MET A 63 0.66 13.38 -3.07
N ILE A 64 1.96 13.50 -3.36
CA ILE A 64 2.47 14.44 -4.36
C ILE A 64 1.96 14.06 -5.76
N LEU A 65 2.01 12.78 -6.11
CA LEU A 65 1.52 12.30 -7.40
C LEU A 65 0.03 12.60 -7.59
N ILE A 66 -0.80 12.27 -6.61
CA ILE A 66 -2.25 12.50 -6.70
C ILE A 66 -2.57 14.00 -6.75
N LYS A 67 -1.87 14.84 -5.98
CA LYS A 67 -2.04 16.30 -6.03
C LYS A 67 -1.65 16.89 -7.40
N ALA A 68 -0.67 16.30 -8.08
CA ALA A 68 -0.23 16.73 -9.40
C ALA A 68 -1.15 16.23 -10.55
N LEU A 69 -1.94 15.18 -10.30
CA LEU A 69 -2.84 14.58 -11.29
C LEU A 69 -4.20 15.27 -11.31
N PRO A 70 -4.74 15.61 -12.51
CA PRO A 70 -6.13 16.04 -12.62
C PRO A 70 -7.10 14.95 -12.15
N THR A 71 -8.20 15.34 -11.50
CA THR A 71 -9.20 14.40 -10.93
C THR A 71 -9.80 13.45 -11.96
N LYS A 72 -9.82 13.82 -13.24
CA LYS A 72 -10.26 12.95 -14.34
C LYS A 72 -9.48 11.65 -14.46
N PHE A 73 -8.21 11.63 -14.03
CA PHE A 73 -7.36 10.43 -14.07
C PHE A 73 -7.47 9.55 -12.83
N PHE A 74 -8.17 9.96 -11.78
CA PHE A 74 -8.29 9.17 -10.54
C PHE A 74 -8.92 7.80 -10.79
N GLY A 75 -9.92 7.71 -11.68
CA GLY A 75 -10.50 6.42 -12.06
C GLY A 75 -9.49 5.44 -12.65
N PHE A 76 -8.51 5.93 -13.43
CA PHE A 76 -7.42 5.08 -13.94
C PHE A 76 -6.50 4.60 -12.81
N VAL A 77 -6.18 5.47 -11.85
CA VAL A 77 -5.38 5.10 -10.67
C VAL A 77 -6.10 4.04 -9.83
N TRP A 78 -7.42 4.14 -9.65
CA TRP A 78 -8.21 3.15 -8.92
C TRP A 78 -8.15 1.78 -9.60
N ILE A 79 -8.46 1.72 -10.92
CA ILE A 79 -8.44 0.47 -11.69
C ILE A 79 -7.04 -0.17 -11.65
N PHE A 80 -5.99 0.63 -11.82
CA PHE A 80 -4.61 0.15 -11.73
C PHE A 80 -4.30 -0.40 -10.35
N SER A 81 -4.63 0.33 -9.28
CA SER A 81 -4.38 -0.09 -7.89
C SER A 81 -5.15 -1.35 -7.54
N ASP A 82 -6.44 -1.43 -7.93
CA ASP A 82 -7.27 -2.61 -7.71
C ASP A 82 -6.70 -3.84 -8.42
N PHE A 83 -6.29 -3.69 -9.68
CA PHE A 83 -5.69 -4.77 -10.43
C PHE A 83 -4.42 -5.30 -9.74
N VAL A 84 -3.54 -4.41 -9.29
CA VAL A 84 -2.32 -4.78 -8.57
C VAL A 84 -2.64 -5.48 -7.25
N ILE A 85 -3.56 -4.92 -6.46
CA ILE A 85 -3.95 -5.49 -5.17
C ILE A 85 -4.58 -6.86 -5.35
N LEU A 86 -5.56 -7.02 -6.25
CA LEU A 86 -6.24 -8.29 -6.49
C LEU A 86 -5.31 -9.40 -7.02
N LYS A 87 -4.29 -9.03 -7.81
CA LYS A 87 -3.33 -10.00 -8.37
C LYS A 87 -2.26 -10.43 -7.38
N ILE A 88 -1.80 -9.53 -6.52
CA ILE A 88 -0.63 -9.74 -5.68
C ILE A 88 -0.99 -10.05 -4.23
N ALA A 89 -2.02 -9.40 -3.68
CA ALA A 89 -2.43 -9.58 -2.29
C ALA A 89 -3.28 -10.87 -2.10
N PRO A 90 -3.24 -11.48 -0.90
CA PRO A 90 -2.38 -11.15 0.23
C PRO A 90 -0.96 -11.71 0.07
N VAL A 91 0.01 -10.99 0.62
CA VAL A 91 1.40 -11.40 0.60
C VAL A 91 1.75 -12.19 1.86
N ASN A 92 2.30 -13.40 1.67
CA ASN A 92 2.90 -14.14 2.78
C ASN A 92 4.37 -13.71 2.94
N ASN A 93 4.66 -13.00 4.01
CA ASN A 93 6.01 -12.58 4.33
C ASN A 93 6.58 -13.52 5.40
N ASN A 94 7.87 -13.90 5.26
CA ASN A 94 8.59 -14.77 6.21
C ASN A 94 8.56 -14.29 7.68
N GLN A 95 8.13 -13.05 7.93
CA GLN A 95 7.99 -12.50 9.28
C GLN A 95 6.59 -12.71 9.90
N LEU A 96 5.58 -13.01 9.11
CA LEU A 96 4.19 -13.15 9.56
C LEU A 96 3.77 -14.61 9.75
N HIS A 97 4.49 -15.57 9.13
CA HIS A 97 4.23 -17.02 9.23
C HIS A 97 2.75 -17.40 9.14
N LEU A 98 2.01 -16.77 8.22
CA LEU A 98 0.58 -17.04 8.03
C LEU A 98 0.37 -18.46 7.51
N THR A 99 -0.61 -19.13 8.10
CA THR A 99 -1.06 -20.44 7.61
C THR A 99 -1.81 -20.29 6.27
N GLN A 100 -1.91 -21.37 5.51
CA GLN A 100 -2.62 -21.37 4.22
C GLN A 100 -4.12 -21.03 4.41
N SER A 101 -4.72 -21.44 5.52
CA SER A 101 -6.12 -21.12 5.86
C SER A 101 -6.32 -19.63 6.15
N GLU A 102 -5.39 -18.99 6.86
CA GLU A 102 -5.43 -17.53 7.11
C GLU A 102 -5.23 -16.74 5.82
N LEU A 103 -4.34 -17.21 4.93
CA LEU A 103 -4.07 -16.57 3.65
C LEU A 103 -5.30 -16.62 2.73
N SER A 104 -6.01 -17.77 2.67
CA SER A 104 -7.24 -17.91 1.89
C SER A 104 -8.37 -17.02 2.44
N ALA A 105 -8.54 -16.96 3.77
CA ALA A 105 -9.52 -16.11 4.41
C ALA A 105 -9.27 -14.60 4.14
N LEU A 106 -8.01 -14.18 4.11
CA LEU A 106 -7.65 -12.80 3.75
C LEU A 106 -7.96 -12.53 2.27
N LYS A 107 -7.62 -13.47 1.37
CA LYS A 107 -7.86 -13.34 -0.06
C LYS A 107 -9.35 -13.18 -0.39
N GLU A 108 -10.23 -13.90 0.29
CA GLU A 108 -11.66 -13.77 0.11
C GLU A 108 -12.21 -12.39 0.56
N ARG A 109 -11.57 -11.74 1.53
CA ARG A 109 -12.02 -10.45 2.08
C ARG A 109 -11.55 -9.25 1.27
N ILE A 110 -10.45 -9.35 0.52
CA ILE A 110 -9.87 -8.25 -0.27
C ILE A 110 -10.89 -7.63 -1.24
N PRO A 111 -11.63 -8.40 -2.07
CA PRO A 111 -12.61 -7.82 -3.00
C PRO A 111 -13.69 -6.99 -2.30
N TYR A 112 -14.15 -7.42 -1.13
CA TYR A 112 -15.14 -6.67 -0.35
C TYR A 112 -14.58 -5.33 0.15
N VAL A 113 -13.35 -5.32 0.65
CA VAL A 113 -12.69 -4.08 1.12
C VAL A 113 -12.50 -3.12 -0.05
N LEU A 114 -12.00 -3.60 -1.19
CA LEU A 114 -11.85 -2.79 -2.40
C LEU A 114 -13.20 -2.26 -2.89
N PHE A 115 -14.24 -3.09 -2.87
CA PHE A 115 -15.59 -2.65 -3.24
C PHE A 115 -16.06 -1.47 -2.38
N PHE A 116 -15.90 -1.55 -1.04
CA PHE A 116 -16.30 -0.46 -0.14
C PHE A 116 -15.45 0.79 -0.34
N VAL A 117 -14.13 0.65 -0.55
CA VAL A 117 -13.25 1.80 -0.82
C VAL A 117 -13.62 2.47 -2.14
N ASN A 118 -13.82 1.70 -3.21
CA ASN A 118 -14.22 2.23 -4.51
C ASN A 118 -15.61 2.88 -4.47
N LEU A 119 -16.57 2.26 -3.78
CA LEU A 119 -17.89 2.84 -3.59
C LEU A 119 -17.80 4.20 -2.89
N THR A 120 -16.97 4.31 -1.85
CA THR A 120 -16.71 5.58 -1.15
C THR A 120 -16.09 6.61 -2.10
N CYS A 121 -15.10 6.22 -2.91
CA CYS A 121 -14.47 7.09 -3.89
C CYS A 121 -15.49 7.59 -4.95
N ILE A 122 -16.36 6.72 -5.43
CA ILE A 122 -17.41 7.07 -6.41
C ILE A 122 -18.41 8.07 -5.80
N ILE A 123 -18.84 7.85 -4.56
CA ILE A 123 -19.75 8.75 -3.84
C ILE A 123 -19.09 10.13 -3.66
N LEU A 124 -17.82 10.17 -3.22
CA LEU A 124 -17.08 11.42 -3.04
C LEU A 124 -16.83 12.18 -4.35
N ARG A 125 -16.79 11.46 -5.47
CA ARG A 125 -16.62 12.06 -6.81
C ARG A 125 -17.90 12.62 -7.39
N SER A 126 -19.06 12.43 -6.76
CA SER A 126 -20.32 13.01 -7.28
C SER A 126 -20.27 14.55 -7.28
N PRO A 127 -20.77 15.22 -8.34
CA PRO A 127 -20.56 16.67 -8.57
C PRO A 127 -20.85 17.59 -7.38
N PRO A 128 -21.93 17.37 -6.58
CA PRO A 128 -22.20 18.24 -5.43
C PRO A 128 -21.19 18.04 -4.29
N ILE A 129 -20.60 16.84 -4.16
CA ILE A 129 -19.76 16.44 -3.03
C ILE A 129 -18.27 16.71 -3.34
N GLU A 130 -17.84 16.50 -4.58
CA GLU A 130 -16.43 16.62 -4.99
C GLU A 130 -15.82 17.98 -4.62
N LYS A 131 -16.55 19.07 -4.78
CA LYS A 131 -16.08 20.43 -4.43
C LYS A 131 -15.80 20.60 -2.93
N THR A 132 -16.55 19.91 -2.09
CA THR A 132 -16.45 20.05 -0.62
C THR A 132 -15.46 19.03 -0.03
N LEU A 133 -15.39 17.84 -0.60
CA LEU A 133 -14.64 16.70 -0.07
C LEU A 133 -13.50 16.24 -1.02
N SER A 134 -12.97 17.17 -1.85
CA SER A 134 -11.84 16.85 -2.76
C SER A 134 -10.59 16.37 -2.03
N ASN A 135 -10.30 16.92 -0.85
CA ASN A 135 -9.16 16.52 -0.03
C ASN A 135 -9.26 15.06 0.44
N GLU A 136 -10.46 14.63 0.80
CA GLU A 136 -10.73 13.24 1.21
C GLU A 136 -10.58 12.29 0.04
N LEU A 137 -11.11 12.66 -1.12
CA LEU A 137 -10.97 11.87 -2.35
C LEU A 137 -9.50 11.69 -2.75
N GLU A 138 -8.71 12.76 -2.70
CA GLU A 138 -7.26 12.70 -2.94
C GLU A 138 -6.55 11.80 -1.92
N GLY A 139 -6.91 11.88 -0.64
CA GLY A 139 -6.37 11.04 0.42
C GLY A 139 -6.64 9.55 0.19
N LEU A 140 -7.90 9.20 -0.12
CA LEU A 140 -8.30 7.82 -0.43
C LEU A 140 -7.55 7.28 -1.67
N THR A 141 -7.50 8.06 -2.75
CA THR A 141 -6.80 7.68 -3.99
C THR A 141 -5.31 7.47 -3.76
N ALA A 142 -4.67 8.35 -2.97
CA ALA A 142 -3.27 8.20 -2.60
C ALA A 142 -3.02 6.95 -1.76
N ALA A 143 -3.95 6.57 -0.88
CA ALA A 143 -3.84 5.35 -0.08
C ALA A 143 -3.89 4.08 -0.92
N MET A 144 -4.80 4.00 -1.90
CA MET A 144 -4.88 2.88 -2.84
C MET A 144 -3.59 2.75 -3.65
N LEU A 145 -3.08 3.87 -4.17
CA LEU A 145 -1.81 3.90 -4.91
C LEU A 145 -0.63 3.47 -4.03
N SER A 146 -0.57 3.97 -2.79
CA SER A 146 0.49 3.61 -1.84
C SER A 146 0.50 2.12 -1.50
N ASP A 147 -0.68 1.49 -1.31
CA ASP A 147 -0.77 0.05 -1.05
C ASP A 147 -0.35 -0.76 -2.28
N ALA A 148 -0.79 -0.39 -3.47
CA ALA A 148 -0.36 -1.01 -4.73
C ALA A 148 1.16 -0.92 -4.92
N LEU A 149 1.77 0.23 -4.64
CA LEU A 149 3.22 0.42 -4.73
C LEU A 149 3.99 -0.47 -3.72
N THR A 150 3.49 -0.62 -2.49
CA THR A 150 4.12 -1.54 -1.52
C THR A 150 4.12 -2.99 -1.99
N LEU A 151 3.03 -3.42 -2.64
CA LEU A 151 2.92 -4.76 -3.21
C LEU A 151 3.88 -4.95 -4.39
N LEU A 152 3.99 -3.97 -5.27
CA LEU A 152 4.95 -4.00 -6.39
C LEU A 152 6.40 -4.07 -5.89
N ILE A 153 6.77 -3.28 -4.87
CA ILE A 153 8.11 -3.35 -4.25
C ILE A 153 8.38 -4.74 -3.71
N PHE A 154 7.38 -5.39 -3.10
CA PHE A 154 7.54 -6.76 -2.62
C PHE A 154 7.83 -7.74 -3.76
N VAL A 155 7.08 -7.66 -4.86
CA VAL A 155 7.27 -8.52 -6.03
C VAL A 155 8.65 -8.31 -6.65
N LEU A 156 9.05 -7.04 -6.86
CA LEU A 156 10.36 -6.69 -7.40
C LEU A 156 11.49 -7.26 -6.54
N LYS A 157 11.39 -7.12 -5.21
CA LYS A 157 12.38 -7.68 -4.29
C LYS A 157 12.46 -9.20 -4.36
N LYS A 158 11.31 -9.87 -4.50
CA LYS A 158 11.24 -11.33 -4.65
C LYS A 158 11.90 -11.80 -5.96
N ILE A 159 11.66 -11.10 -7.05
CA ILE A 159 12.27 -11.37 -8.36
C ILE A 159 13.78 -11.16 -8.29
N TYR A 160 14.22 -10.02 -7.75
CA TYR A 160 15.64 -9.69 -7.60
C TYR A 160 16.40 -10.72 -6.77
N GLY A 161 15.81 -11.16 -5.65
CA GLY A 161 16.41 -12.22 -4.81
C GLY A 161 16.57 -13.55 -5.55
N ARG A 162 15.60 -13.94 -6.41
CA ARG A 162 15.71 -15.17 -7.23
C ARG A 162 16.83 -15.06 -8.27
N ILE A 163 17.01 -13.91 -8.90
CA ILE A 163 18.06 -13.69 -9.91
C ILE A 163 19.44 -13.82 -9.29
N ILE A 164 19.67 -13.25 -8.11
CA ILE A 164 20.97 -13.33 -7.42
C ILE A 164 21.29 -14.78 -7.04
N HIS A 165 20.38 -15.47 -6.37
CA HIS A 165 20.61 -16.85 -5.96
C HIS A 165 20.74 -17.82 -7.16
N GLY A 166 20.04 -17.57 -8.27
CA GLY A 166 20.20 -18.32 -9.50
C GLY A 166 21.58 -18.15 -10.15
N ASN A 167 22.17 -16.96 -10.06
CA ASN A 167 23.50 -16.68 -10.58
C ASN A 167 24.61 -17.30 -9.69
N GLU A 168 24.44 -17.31 -8.36
CA GLU A 168 25.39 -17.96 -7.45
C GLU A 168 25.43 -19.49 -7.66
N SER A 169 24.29 -20.12 -7.86
CA SER A 169 24.19 -21.55 -8.16
C SER A 169 24.89 -21.92 -9.49
N LYS A 170 24.77 -21.08 -10.54
CA LYS A 170 25.47 -21.29 -11.81
C LYS A 170 26.99 -21.16 -11.66
N LYS A 171 27.47 -20.15 -10.95
CA LYS A 171 28.91 -19.94 -10.69
C LYS A 171 29.54 -21.05 -9.84
N SER A 172 28.77 -21.68 -8.95
CA SER A 172 29.24 -22.81 -8.14
C SER A 172 29.41 -24.08 -8.99
N ASN A 173 28.53 -24.33 -9.94
CA ASN A 173 28.58 -25.47 -10.83
C ASN A 173 29.71 -25.34 -11.88
N GLU A 174 30.03 -24.13 -12.37
CA GLU A 174 31.15 -23.91 -13.27
C GLU A 174 32.55 -24.07 -12.63
N LYS A 175 32.65 -23.97 -11.30
CA LYS A 175 33.91 -24.17 -10.57
C LYS A 175 34.21 -25.64 -10.24
N ILE A 176 33.24 -26.53 -10.44
CA ILE A 176 33.35 -27.97 -10.11
C ILE A 176 33.55 -28.81 -11.38
N SER A 177 33.32 -28.25 -12.54
CA SER A 177 33.60 -28.84 -13.86
C SER A 177 35.00 -28.42 -14.38
#